data_220b09fb2416df2f404f0c6e4459b045
#
_entry.id   220b09fb2416df2f404f0c6e4459b045
#
_cell.length_a   1.000
_cell.length_b   1.000
_cell.length_c   1.000
_cell.angle_alpha   90.00
_cell.angle_beta   90.00
_cell.angle_gamma   90.00
#
_symmetry.space_group_name_H-M   'P 1'
#
loop_
_entity.id
_entity.type
_entity.pdbx_description
1 polymer ?
#
loop_
_entity_poly.entity_id
_entity_poly.type
_entity_poly.pdbx_seq_one_letter_code
_entity_poly.pdbx_strand_id
1 'polypeptide(L)'
;MKIYTLLLGALFVSPTQAQTMHDWENHHVLQINREPARAAFTPFSVQKGDGSISLDGTWKFRWTPVPNERVVNFYQTNFNDKDWTDFPVPANWEVNGYGTPIYVSAGYPFKIDPPRVMGEPKTDYTTYKERNPVGQYRRTFVLPAGWEANGQTFLRFEGVMSAFYVWINGERVGYSQGSMEPSEFNVTKYLKSGENQISLEVYRYSDGSYLEDQDFWRFGGIHRSIHLIHTPDIHVRDYAVRTLPASAGDYEDFILQIDPQFSVYQGMTGKGYVLQGVLKDASGKEVATLKGNVEDILDLEHKASRMNEWYPQRGPRKMGRLSAIIKSPERWTAETPYLYKLHLTLQNEEGKVVEQIEQAVGFRSVEIKKG
;
A
#
# COMPACT_ATOMS: atom_id res chain seq x y z
N MET A 1 66.95 -46.80 10.33
CA MET A 1 65.52 -46.72 9.92
C MET A 1 64.90 -45.63 10.76
N LYS A 2 64.74 -44.40 10.19
CA LYS A 2 64.19 -43.25 10.90
C LYS A 2 62.69 -43.13 10.53
N ILE A 3 61.83 -43.28 11.53
CA ILE A 3 60.38 -43.14 11.39
C ILE A 3 60.01 -41.66 11.52
N TYR A 4 59.48 -41.08 10.46
CA TYR A 4 58.91 -39.70 10.49
C TYR A 4 57.43 -39.79 10.83
N THR A 5 57.04 -39.29 11.98
CA THR A 5 55.65 -39.14 12.36
C THR A 5 55.10 -37.86 11.75
N LEU A 6 54.14 -37.97 10.79
CA LEU A 6 53.39 -36.88 10.27
C LEU A 6 52.27 -36.50 11.24
N LEU A 7 52.34 -35.27 11.82
CA LEU A 7 51.22 -34.68 12.56
C LEU A 7 50.28 -34.06 11.54
N LEU A 8 49.10 -34.62 11.33
CA LEU A 8 47.98 -33.97 10.66
C LEU A 8 47.32 -32.98 11.61
N GLY A 9 47.54 -31.69 11.38
CA GLY A 9 46.79 -30.63 12.04
C GLY A 9 45.39 -30.53 11.46
N ALA A 10 44.38 -30.93 12.22
CA ALA A 10 42.99 -30.67 11.83
C ALA A 10 42.68 -29.17 12.03
N LEU A 11 42.53 -28.45 10.91
CA LEU A 11 41.97 -27.10 10.88
C LEU A 11 40.47 -27.19 11.24
N PHE A 12 40.11 -26.87 12.47
CA PHE A 12 38.74 -26.59 12.86
C PHE A 12 38.31 -25.27 12.24
N VAL A 13 37.64 -25.33 11.10
CA VAL A 13 36.87 -24.21 10.56
C VAL A 13 35.60 -24.13 11.41
N SER A 14 35.60 -23.22 12.37
CA SER A 14 34.37 -22.87 13.11
C SER A 14 33.33 -22.41 12.08
N PRO A 15 32.11 -22.96 12.05
CA PRO A 15 31.08 -22.42 11.19
C PRO A 15 30.83 -20.97 11.65
N THR A 16 31.18 -20.01 10.82
CA THR A 16 30.69 -18.64 10.93
C THR A 16 29.17 -18.76 10.93
N GLN A 17 28.52 -18.57 12.07
CA GLN A 17 27.08 -18.38 12.13
C GLN A 17 26.78 -17.19 11.20
N ALA A 18 26.16 -17.46 10.08
CA ALA A 18 25.62 -16.42 9.24
C ALA A 18 24.69 -15.59 10.13
N GLN A 19 25.07 -14.37 10.43
CA GLN A 19 24.28 -13.45 11.22
C GLN A 19 22.98 -13.26 10.42
N THR A 20 21.85 -13.73 10.94
CA THR A 20 20.56 -13.56 10.29
C THR A 20 20.32 -12.08 10.14
N MET A 21 20.33 -11.59 8.90
CA MET A 21 20.04 -10.20 8.60
C MET A 21 18.61 -9.91 9.03
N HIS A 22 18.39 -8.76 9.66
CA HIS A 22 17.06 -8.25 9.93
C HIS A 22 16.38 -7.83 8.63
N ASP A 23 15.07 -7.96 8.53
CA ASP A 23 14.33 -7.58 7.31
C ASP A 23 14.57 -6.10 6.95
N TRP A 24 14.69 -5.20 7.94
CA TRP A 24 14.96 -3.77 7.73
C TRP A 24 16.41 -3.42 7.32
N GLU A 25 17.29 -4.40 7.23
CA GLU A 25 18.66 -4.30 6.72
C GLU A 25 18.93 -5.32 5.61
N ASN A 26 17.87 -5.76 4.92
CA ASN A 26 17.93 -6.82 3.93
C ASN A 26 17.22 -6.41 2.62
N HIS A 27 17.98 -5.92 1.67
CA HIS A 27 17.47 -5.45 0.37
C HIS A 27 16.77 -6.53 -0.48
N HIS A 28 16.77 -7.79 -0.05
CA HIS A 28 15.97 -8.86 -0.67
C HIS A 28 14.56 -8.96 -0.06
N VAL A 29 14.28 -8.26 1.05
CA VAL A 29 13.01 -8.31 1.78
C VAL A 29 12.40 -6.91 1.86
N LEU A 30 11.80 -6.45 0.77
CA LEU A 30 11.14 -5.15 0.72
C LEU A 30 9.73 -5.20 1.31
N GLN A 31 9.12 -6.38 1.31
CA GLN A 31 7.75 -6.61 1.79
C GLN A 31 7.50 -8.09 2.09
N ILE A 32 6.57 -8.35 3.01
CA ILE A 32 6.03 -9.68 3.31
C ILE A 32 4.52 -9.55 3.36
N ASN A 33 3.81 -10.34 2.53
CA ASN A 33 2.33 -10.37 2.43
C ASN A 33 1.68 -9.00 2.14
N ARG A 34 2.41 -8.02 1.61
CA ARG A 34 1.83 -6.78 1.13
C ARG A 34 1.15 -7.00 -0.22
N GLU A 35 -0.04 -6.47 -0.37
CA GLU A 35 -0.75 -6.46 -1.65
C GLU A 35 0.03 -5.66 -2.71
N PRO A 36 -0.09 -6.00 -3.99
CA PRO A 36 0.48 -5.20 -5.07
C PRO A 36 0.01 -3.74 -4.99
N ALA A 37 0.92 -2.81 -5.29
CA ALA A 37 0.60 -1.40 -5.31
C ALA A 37 -0.51 -1.10 -6.34
N ARG A 38 -1.37 -0.15 -6.01
CA ARG A 38 -2.43 0.34 -6.89
C ARG A 38 -2.46 1.86 -6.90
N ALA A 39 -3.11 2.46 -7.90
CA ALA A 39 -3.33 3.89 -7.91
C ALA A 39 -4.11 4.32 -6.67
N ALA A 40 -3.74 5.48 -6.14
CA ALA A 40 -4.43 6.03 -4.98
C ALA A 40 -5.84 6.44 -5.41
N PHE A 41 -6.81 5.65 -5.09
CA PHE A 41 -8.21 6.08 -5.12
C PHE A 41 -8.82 5.77 -3.75
N THR A 42 -9.76 6.57 -3.36
CA THR A 42 -10.51 6.24 -2.16
C THR A 42 -11.45 5.11 -2.56
N PRO A 43 -11.34 3.94 -1.93
CA PRO A 43 -12.33 2.91 -2.16
C PRO A 43 -13.65 3.43 -1.63
N PHE A 44 -14.62 3.50 -2.50
CA PHE A 44 -15.87 4.06 -2.15
C PHE A 44 -16.84 3.01 -1.83
N SER A 45 -17.34 3.26 -0.70
CA SER A 45 -18.46 2.56 -0.15
C SER A 45 -19.54 2.31 -1.18
N VAL A 46 -19.96 1.12 -1.23
CA VAL A 46 -21.14 0.66 -1.93
C VAL A 46 -22.39 1.39 -1.44
N GLN A 47 -22.36 1.90 -0.24
CA GLN A 47 -23.40 2.75 0.36
C GLN A 47 -22.69 3.65 1.37
N LYS A 48 -23.13 4.89 1.52
CA LYS A 48 -22.54 5.86 2.42
C LYS A 48 -22.18 5.24 3.77
N GLY A 49 -20.89 5.05 4.03
CA GLY A 49 -20.35 4.72 5.35
C GLY A 49 -19.93 3.27 5.58
N ASP A 50 -20.23 2.31 4.71
CA ASP A 50 -20.17 0.89 5.11
C ASP A 50 -18.90 0.15 4.66
N GLY A 51 -18.06 0.72 3.81
CA GLY A 51 -16.90 0.03 3.23
C GLY A 51 -15.53 0.37 3.85
N SER A 52 -15.45 1.32 4.78
CA SER A 52 -14.18 1.72 5.40
C SER A 52 -14.37 2.26 6.80
N ILE A 53 -13.46 1.89 7.71
CA ILE A 53 -13.35 2.49 9.04
C ILE A 53 -11.93 3.01 9.25
N SER A 54 -11.81 4.18 9.90
CA SER A 54 -10.52 4.74 10.30
C SER A 54 -10.04 4.08 11.59
N LEU A 55 -8.75 3.76 11.62
CA LEU A 55 -8.03 3.38 12.84
C LEU A 55 -7.19 4.54 13.39
N ASP A 56 -7.40 5.75 12.91
CA ASP A 56 -6.79 6.95 13.47
C ASP A 56 -7.30 7.23 14.89
N GLY A 57 -6.50 7.92 15.68
CA GLY A 57 -6.84 8.31 17.04
C GLY A 57 -5.78 7.89 18.05
N THR A 58 -6.19 7.56 19.28
CA THR A 58 -5.26 7.24 20.35
C THR A 58 -4.86 5.78 20.34
N TRP A 59 -3.55 5.51 20.41
CA TRP A 59 -2.96 4.18 20.49
C TRP A 59 -2.08 4.07 21.75
N LYS A 60 -1.94 2.89 22.32
CA LYS A 60 -0.89 2.58 23.28
C LYS A 60 0.44 2.53 22.56
N PHE A 61 1.45 3.21 23.11
CA PHE A 61 2.73 3.44 22.45
C PHE A 61 3.91 3.28 23.39
N ARG A 62 4.96 2.66 22.88
CA ARG A 62 6.28 2.58 23.53
C ARG A 62 7.35 2.88 22.50
N TRP A 63 8.20 3.84 22.83
CA TRP A 63 9.38 4.19 22.05
C TRP A 63 10.64 3.66 22.68
N THR A 64 11.62 3.21 21.89
CA THR A 64 12.95 2.80 22.34
C THR A 64 14.01 3.38 21.40
N PRO A 65 15.17 3.82 21.95
CA PRO A 65 16.23 4.45 21.16
C PRO A 65 16.97 3.49 20.23
N VAL A 66 16.90 2.19 20.52
CA VAL A 66 17.58 1.14 19.75
C VAL A 66 16.71 -0.11 19.65
N PRO A 67 16.82 -0.90 18.57
CA PRO A 67 15.99 -2.09 18.36
C PRO A 67 16.14 -3.16 19.46
N ASN A 68 17.31 -3.26 20.10
CA ASN A 68 17.56 -4.28 21.14
C ASN A 68 16.79 -4.04 22.45
N GLU A 69 16.27 -2.84 22.67
CA GLU A 69 15.48 -2.48 23.86
C GLU A 69 13.97 -2.66 23.65
N ARG A 70 13.55 -3.04 22.44
CA ARG A 70 12.12 -3.26 22.16
C ARG A 70 11.56 -4.45 22.91
N VAL A 71 10.28 -4.44 23.19
CA VAL A 71 9.57 -5.54 23.83
C VAL A 71 9.23 -6.61 22.79
N VAL A 72 9.86 -7.77 22.87
CA VAL A 72 9.77 -8.81 21.84
C VAL A 72 8.36 -9.39 21.69
N ASN A 73 7.62 -9.55 22.79
CA ASN A 73 6.31 -10.23 22.81
C ASN A 73 5.12 -9.26 22.91
N PHE A 74 5.32 -8.01 22.59
CA PHE A 74 4.31 -6.96 22.76
C PHE A 74 3.02 -7.19 21.94
N TYR A 75 3.11 -7.94 20.86
CA TYR A 75 1.99 -8.24 19.96
C TYR A 75 1.01 -9.30 20.49
N GLN A 76 1.38 -10.02 21.54
CA GLN A 76 0.52 -11.05 22.15
C GLN A 76 -0.77 -10.42 22.70
N THR A 77 -1.88 -11.12 22.55
CA THR A 77 -3.19 -10.62 22.98
C THR A 77 -3.32 -10.45 24.49
N ASN A 78 -2.57 -11.24 25.25
CA ASN A 78 -2.52 -11.18 26.71
C ASN A 78 -1.42 -10.25 27.27
N PHE A 79 -0.71 -9.52 26.39
CA PHE A 79 0.33 -8.58 26.83
C PHE A 79 -0.30 -7.40 27.58
N ASN A 80 0.28 -7.04 28.73
CA ASN A 80 -0.18 -5.91 29.52
C ASN A 80 0.54 -4.62 29.09
N ASP A 81 -0.19 -3.73 28.45
CA ASP A 81 0.28 -2.43 27.94
C ASP A 81 -0.21 -1.21 28.78
N LYS A 82 -0.67 -1.46 30.02
CA LYS A 82 -1.21 -0.40 30.90
C LYS A 82 -0.23 0.73 31.18
N ASP A 83 1.06 0.40 31.26
CA ASP A 83 2.14 1.35 31.50
C ASP A 83 2.64 2.05 30.22
N TRP A 84 2.07 1.71 29.06
CA TRP A 84 2.39 2.37 27.82
C TRP A 84 1.69 3.72 27.73
N THR A 85 2.33 4.71 27.09
CA THR A 85 1.77 6.03 26.90
C THR A 85 0.68 6.04 25.84
N ASP A 86 -0.23 6.98 25.92
CA ASP A 86 -1.19 7.26 24.87
C ASP A 86 -0.53 8.16 23.82
N PHE A 87 -0.65 7.78 22.56
CA PHE A 87 -0.02 8.47 21.44
C PHE A 87 -1.00 8.66 20.28
N PRO A 88 -1.05 9.86 19.68
CA PRO A 88 -1.93 10.10 18.53
C PRO A 88 -1.40 9.41 17.26
N VAL A 89 -2.30 8.86 16.46
CA VAL A 89 -2.04 8.35 15.11
C VAL A 89 -3.09 8.98 14.18
N PRO A 90 -2.67 9.63 13.07
CA PRO A 90 -1.29 9.77 12.58
C PRO A 90 -0.47 10.81 13.36
N ALA A 91 0.83 10.53 13.54
CA ALA A 91 1.80 11.47 14.07
C ALA A 91 3.25 11.01 13.87
N ASN A 92 4.18 11.97 13.82
CA ASN A 92 5.60 11.70 13.92
C ASN A 92 6.04 11.70 15.38
N TRP A 93 7.05 10.91 15.72
CA TRP A 93 7.54 10.76 17.09
C TRP A 93 8.16 12.04 17.64
N GLU A 94 9.02 12.65 16.85
CA GLU A 94 9.90 13.73 17.26
C GLU A 94 9.12 15.01 17.61
N VAL A 95 8.03 15.28 16.91
CA VAL A 95 7.15 16.42 17.23
C VAL A 95 6.25 16.16 18.45
N ASN A 96 6.26 14.92 18.94
CA ASN A 96 5.54 14.50 20.15
C ASN A 96 6.50 14.18 21.32
N GLY A 97 7.78 14.58 21.21
CA GLY A 97 8.75 14.50 22.30
C GLY A 97 9.52 13.17 22.40
N TYR A 98 9.49 12.34 21.37
CA TYR A 98 10.20 11.05 21.32
C TYR A 98 11.35 11.10 20.30
N GLY A 99 12.58 11.00 20.77
CA GLY A 99 13.77 11.11 19.93
C GLY A 99 14.10 12.53 19.54
N THR A 100 15.07 12.68 18.64
CA THR A 100 15.59 13.98 18.20
C THR A 100 15.21 14.21 16.74
N PRO A 101 14.58 15.36 16.41
CA PRO A 101 14.34 15.72 15.02
C PRO A 101 15.69 16.00 14.33
N ILE A 102 15.89 15.35 13.18
CA ILE A 102 17.12 15.46 12.41
C ILE A 102 16.79 15.94 11.00
N TYR A 103 17.44 17.01 10.58
CA TYR A 103 17.42 17.47 9.21
C TYR A 103 18.74 17.10 8.53
N VAL A 104 18.66 16.52 7.35
CA VAL A 104 19.81 16.21 6.50
C VAL A 104 19.46 16.57 5.07
N SER A 105 20.16 17.53 4.49
CA SER A 105 19.97 17.93 3.08
C SER A 105 20.61 16.94 2.10
N ALA A 106 21.72 16.33 2.51
CA ALA A 106 22.39 15.29 1.75
C ALA A 106 23.13 14.33 2.70
N GLY A 107 23.02 13.03 2.42
CA GLY A 107 23.65 11.98 3.24
C GLY A 107 22.73 11.46 4.34
N TYR A 108 23.30 10.65 5.23
CA TYR A 108 22.52 9.83 6.16
C TYR A 108 22.88 10.11 7.61
N PRO A 109 21.93 10.01 8.55
CA PRO A 109 22.20 10.18 10.00
C PRO A 109 22.90 8.96 10.63
N PHE A 110 23.33 8.00 9.85
CA PHE A 110 24.09 6.80 10.26
C PHE A 110 25.29 6.59 9.33
N LYS A 111 26.21 5.72 9.72
CA LYS A 111 27.35 5.36 8.86
C LYS A 111 26.85 4.68 7.59
N ILE A 112 27.36 5.13 6.44
CA ILE A 112 27.04 4.54 5.13
C ILE A 112 27.70 3.16 5.03
N ASP A 113 26.87 2.12 5.04
CA ASP A 113 27.25 0.71 4.88
C ASP A 113 26.03 -0.11 4.38
N PRO A 114 25.51 0.16 3.16
CA PRO A 114 24.31 -0.52 2.67
C PRO A 114 24.46 -2.04 2.68
N PRO A 115 23.42 -2.79 3.09
CA PRO A 115 22.08 -2.35 3.46
C PRO A 115 21.91 -1.96 4.94
N ARG A 116 23.00 -1.91 5.72
CA ARG A 116 22.97 -1.70 7.17
C ARG A 116 22.69 -0.25 7.53
N VAL A 117 21.80 -0.04 8.53
CA VAL A 117 21.45 1.29 9.07
C VAL A 117 21.82 1.43 10.55
N MET A 118 22.39 0.37 11.15
CA MET A 118 22.87 0.36 12.54
C MET A 118 24.35 0.75 12.67
N GLY A 119 25.00 1.09 11.57
CA GLY A 119 26.41 1.50 11.57
C GLY A 119 26.66 2.70 12.47
N GLU A 120 27.81 2.72 13.16
CA GLU A 120 28.17 3.76 14.12
C GLU A 120 28.33 5.12 13.43
N PRO A 121 27.47 6.13 13.73
CA PRO A 121 27.61 7.47 13.17
C PRO A 121 28.79 8.19 13.84
N LYS A 122 29.04 9.44 13.42
CA LYS A 122 30.00 10.30 14.13
C LYS A 122 29.54 10.56 15.57
N THR A 123 30.47 10.65 16.51
CA THR A 123 30.19 10.78 17.95
C THR A 123 29.48 12.08 18.32
N ASP A 124 29.56 13.10 17.47
CA ASP A 124 28.85 14.38 17.61
C ASP A 124 27.43 14.36 17.04
N TYR A 125 27.02 13.27 16.37
CA TYR A 125 25.66 13.12 15.89
C TYR A 125 24.73 12.65 17.02
N THR A 126 23.53 13.21 17.08
CA THR A 126 22.47 12.78 18.03
C THR A 126 22.13 11.30 17.88
N THR A 127 22.20 10.77 16.65
CA THR A 127 22.01 9.36 16.33
C THR A 127 23.05 8.41 16.93
N TYR A 128 24.12 8.93 17.50
CA TYR A 128 25.10 8.09 18.19
C TYR A 128 24.49 7.31 19.35
N LYS A 129 23.53 7.89 20.06
CA LYS A 129 22.78 7.25 21.16
C LYS A 129 21.43 6.66 20.73
N GLU A 130 20.84 7.19 19.69
CA GLU A 130 19.51 6.83 19.18
C GLU A 130 19.66 6.09 17.84
N ARG A 131 20.25 4.87 17.90
CA ARG A 131 20.49 4.09 16.67
C ARG A 131 19.26 3.32 16.26
N ASN A 132 18.63 3.75 15.17
CA ASN A 132 17.43 3.17 14.60
C ASN A 132 16.31 3.00 15.64
N PRO A 133 15.75 4.09 16.19
CA PRO A 133 14.67 4.02 17.15
C PRO A 133 13.48 3.18 16.66
N VAL A 134 12.80 2.55 17.60
CA VAL A 134 11.63 1.72 17.34
C VAL A 134 10.42 2.23 18.11
N GLY A 135 9.32 2.39 17.40
CA GLY A 135 8.00 2.66 17.98
C GLY A 135 7.12 1.43 17.92
N GLN A 136 6.65 0.98 19.07
CA GLN A 136 5.70 -0.12 19.18
C GLN A 136 4.33 0.43 19.55
N TYR A 137 3.30 0.01 18.81
CA TYR A 137 1.94 0.50 18.93
C TYR A 137 0.98 -0.65 19.16
N ARG A 138 -0.07 -0.39 19.96
CA ARG A 138 -1.17 -1.34 20.18
C ARG A 138 -2.49 -0.61 20.26
N ARG A 139 -3.52 -1.23 19.69
CA ARG A 139 -4.90 -0.74 19.76
C ARG A 139 -5.88 -1.89 19.61
N THR A 140 -7.04 -1.77 20.28
CA THR A 140 -8.20 -2.59 19.97
C THR A 140 -9.17 -1.83 19.07
N PHE A 141 -9.91 -2.56 18.26
CA PHE A 141 -10.98 -2.04 17.41
C PHE A 141 -12.09 -3.08 17.29
N VAL A 142 -13.30 -2.59 17.03
CA VAL A 142 -14.45 -3.47 16.80
C VAL A 142 -14.70 -3.59 15.31
N LEU A 143 -14.74 -4.82 14.82
CA LEU A 143 -15.08 -5.11 13.44
C LEU A 143 -16.59 -4.86 13.23
N PRO A 144 -16.99 -4.13 12.19
CA PRO A 144 -18.41 -3.99 11.84
C PRO A 144 -19.05 -5.36 11.60
N ALA A 145 -20.28 -5.52 12.06
CA ALA A 145 -21.01 -6.78 11.93
C ALA A 145 -21.13 -7.23 10.47
N GLY A 146 -20.85 -8.49 10.20
CA GLY A 146 -20.96 -9.11 8.88
C GLY A 146 -19.69 -9.04 8.02
N TRP A 147 -18.68 -8.24 8.41
CA TRP A 147 -17.41 -8.18 7.66
C TRP A 147 -16.61 -9.49 7.76
N GLU A 148 -16.75 -10.22 8.85
CA GLU A 148 -16.11 -11.52 9.04
C GLU A 148 -16.74 -12.65 8.22
N ALA A 149 -17.99 -12.46 7.78
CA ALA A 149 -18.75 -13.52 7.12
C ALA A 149 -18.66 -13.51 5.60
N ASN A 150 -18.39 -12.35 4.99
CA ASN A 150 -18.41 -12.17 3.54
C ASN A 150 -17.35 -11.17 3.11
N GLY A 151 -16.82 -11.36 1.89
CA GLY A 151 -15.89 -10.43 1.26
C GLY A 151 -14.49 -10.46 1.84
N GLN A 152 -13.73 -9.43 1.53
CA GLN A 152 -12.31 -9.29 1.90
C GLN A 152 -12.12 -8.00 2.69
N THR A 153 -11.28 -8.06 3.72
CA THR A 153 -10.91 -6.89 4.51
C THR A 153 -9.42 -6.61 4.38
N PHE A 154 -9.10 -5.39 4.00
CA PHE A 154 -7.74 -4.90 3.83
C PHE A 154 -7.40 -3.89 4.91
N LEU A 155 -6.20 -4.01 5.46
CA LEU A 155 -5.59 -3.00 6.32
C LEU A 155 -4.67 -2.14 5.47
N ARG A 156 -4.96 -0.85 5.38
CA ARG A 156 -4.23 0.11 4.56
C ARG A 156 -3.59 1.18 5.42
N PHE A 157 -2.29 1.36 5.23
CA PHE A 157 -1.48 2.43 5.79
C PHE A 157 -1.18 3.42 4.67
N GLU A 158 -1.51 4.69 4.85
CA GLU A 158 -1.24 5.72 3.83
C GLU A 158 0.22 6.21 3.86
N GLY A 159 0.93 5.98 4.97
CA GLY A 159 2.35 6.28 5.10
C GLY A 159 2.91 5.98 6.48
N VAL A 160 4.03 5.23 6.51
CA VAL A 160 4.76 4.85 7.73
C VAL A 160 6.26 4.98 7.47
N MET A 161 6.96 5.74 8.29
CA MET A 161 8.40 5.96 8.21
C MET A 161 9.17 5.05 9.15
N SER A 162 10.13 4.24 8.67
CA SER A 162 10.52 3.90 7.32
C SER A 162 10.07 2.47 6.96
N ALA A 163 10.09 1.56 7.93
CA ALA A 163 9.71 0.17 7.79
C ALA A 163 8.87 -0.28 8.99
N PHE A 164 8.00 -1.25 8.78
CA PHE A 164 7.16 -1.74 9.88
C PHE A 164 6.69 -3.18 9.71
N TYR A 165 6.46 -3.81 10.85
CA TYR A 165 5.72 -5.06 10.95
C TYR A 165 4.32 -4.82 11.50
N VAL A 166 3.39 -5.70 11.10
CA VAL A 166 2.00 -5.68 11.56
C VAL A 166 1.55 -7.05 12.05
N TRP A 167 0.80 -7.05 13.16
CA TRP A 167 0.13 -8.22 13.74
C TRP A 167 -1.34 -7.90 13.97
N ILE A 168 -2.19 -8.91 13.76
CA ILE A 168 -3.60 -8.88 14.12
C ILE A 168 -3.86 -10.08 15.05
N ASN A 169 -4.50 -9.83 16.19
CA ASN A 169 -4.84 -10.85 17.20
C ASN A 169 -3.66 -11.75 17.62
N GLY A 170 -2.44 -11.19 17.63
CA GLY A 170 -1.22 -11.91 18.00
C GLY A 170 -0.54 -12.64 16.83
N GLU A 171 -1.15 -12.72 15.66
CA GLU A 171 -0.60 -13.34 14.47
C GLU A 171 0.09 -12.31 13.57
N ARG A 172 1.30 -12.65 13.08
CA ARG A 172 2.05 -11.77 12.17
C ARG A 172 1.38 -11.76 10.80
N VAL A 173 0.95 -10.57 10.38
CA VAL A 173 0.35 -10.34 9.06
C VAL A 173 1.42 -10.14 8.01
N GLY A 174 2.36 -9.20 8.25
CA GLY A 174 3.36 -8.87 7.25
C GLY A 174 4.36 -7.81 7.65
N TYR A 175 5.08 -7.34 6.63
CA TYR A 175 6.13 -6.32 6.70
C TYR A 175 6.08 -5.43 5.46
N SER A 176 6.45 -4.16 5.61
CA SER A 176 6.58 -3.23 4.49
C SER A 176 7.64 -2.18 4.74
N GLN A 177 8.26 -1.72 3.66
CA GLN A 177 9.07 -0.51 3.54
C GLN A 177 8.44 0.44 2.53
N GLY A 178 8.95 1.67 2.45
CA GLY A 178 8.45 2.72 1.57
C GLY A 178 7.64 3.74 2.36
N SER A 179 8.32 4.82 2.79
CA SER A 179 7.79 5.78 3.76
C SER A 179 6.60 6.58 3.24
N MET A 180 6.59 6.89 1.93
CA MET A 180 5.63 7.82 1.33
C MET A 180 4.53 7.11 0.53
N GLU A 181 4.69 5.81 0.28
CA GLU A 181 3.75 5.01 -0.49
C GLU A 181 2.78 4.25 0.42
N PRO A 182 1.51 4.10 0.02
CA PRO A 182 0.57 3.29 0.77
C PRO A 182 0.98 1.81 0.80
N SER A 183 0.78 1.19 1.96
CA SER A 183 0.97 -0.25 2.16
C SER A 183 -0.35 -0.90 2.54
N GLU A 184 -0.71 -1.99 1.86
CA GLU A 184 -2.00 -2.65 2.03
C GLU A 184 -1.79 -4.15 2.27
N PHE A 185 -2.55 -4.72 3.21
CA PHE A 185 -2.49 -6.13 3.59
C PHE A 185 -3.89 -6.72 3.64
N ASN A 186 -4.11 -7.87 3.01
CA ASN A 186 -5.34 -8.62 3.21
C ASN A 186 -5.31 -9.26 4.61
N VAL A 187 -6.18 -8.78 5.47
CA VAL A 187 -6.25 -9.23 6.87
C VAL A 187 -7.45 -10.13 7.17
N THR A 188 -8.26 -10.47 6.17
CA THR A 188 -9.52 -11.24 6.31
C THR A 188 -9.38 -12.46 7.22
N LYS A 189 -8.38 -13.30 6.98
CA LYS A 189 -8.17 -14.55 7.74
C LYS A 189 -7.71 -14.35 9.19
N TYR A 190 -7.26 -13.15 9.56
CA TYR A 190 -6.76 -12.83 10.89
C TYR A 190 -7.84 -12.18 11.78
N LEU A 191 -8.95 -11.74 11.17
CA LEU A 191 -10.03 -11.05 11.87
C LEU A 191 -11.02 -12.06 12.50
N LYS A 192 -11.63 -11.62 13.59
CA LYS A 192 -12.70 -12.32 14.27
C LYS A 192 -13.89 -11.37 14.49
N SER A 193 -15.08 -11.91 14.70
CA SER A 193 -16.25 -11.12 15.06
C SER A 193 -16.01 -10.33 16.36
N GLY A 194 -16.47 -9.09 16.40
CA GLY A 194 -16.35 -8.21 17.56
C GLY A 194 -14.97 -7.57 17.70
N GLU A 195 -14.39 -7.62 18.89
CA GLU A 195 -13.15 -6.95 19.21
C GLU A 195 -11.93 -7.67 18.64
N ASN A 196 -11.08 -6.91 17.97
CA ASN A 196 -9.79 -7.31 17.42
C ASN A 196 -8.68 -6.43 17.95
N GLN A 197 -7.46 -6.95 17.98
CA GLN A 197 -6.28 -6.23 18.37
C GLN A 197 -5.32 -6.08 17.19
N ILE A 198 -4.82 -4.86 16.98
CA ILE A 198 -3.72 -4.57 16.07
C ILE A 198 -2.48 -4.17 16.85
N SER A 199 -1.32 -4.65 16.41
CA SER A 199 -0.01 -4.28 16.95
C SER A 199 0.93 -3.95 15.81
N LEU A 200 1.72 -2.88 15.96
CA LEU A 200 2.69 -2.43 14.96
C LEU A 200 4.05 -2.22 15.59
N GLU A 201 5.12 -2.56 14.86
CA GLU A 201 6.49 -2.26 15.23
C GLU A 201 7.14 -1.51 14.09
N VAL A 202 7.42 -0.22 14.30
CA VAL A 202 7.91 0.73 13.31
C VAL A 202 9.36 1.05 13.57
N TYR A 203 10.19 1.00 12.54
CA TYR A 203 11.62 1.32 12.57
C TYR A 203 11.86 2.65 11.85
N ARG A 204 12.62 3.55 12.50
CA ARG A 204 12.92 4.87 11.91
C ARG A 204 13.75 4.77 10.64
N TYR A 205 14.65 3.80 10.57
CA TYR A 205 15.52 3.56 9.42
C TYR A 205 15.44 2.12 8.96
N SER A 206 15.59 1.94 7.65
CA SER A 206 15.72 0.66 7.00
C SER A 206 16.69 0.79 5.83
N ASP A 207 17.05 -0.29 5.17
CA ASP A 207 17.82 -0.25 3.93
C ASP A 207 17.14 0.61 2.85
N GLY A 208 15.79 0.71 2.86
CA GLY A 208 15.02 1.65 2.05
C GLY A 208 15.39 3.11 2.28
N SER A 209 15.88 3.46 3.48
CA SER A 209 16.33 4.84 3.78
C SER A 209 17.48 5.32 2.89
N TYR A 210 18.25 4.42 2.28
CA TYR A 210 19.26 4.77 1.29
C TYR A 210 18.67 5.29 -0.02
N LEU A 211 17.43 4.95 -0.33
CA LEU A 211 16.71 5.40 -1.52
C LEU A 211 15.76 6.57 -1.22
N GLU A 212 15.57 6.90 0.05
CA GLU A 212 14.69 7.96 0.54
C GLU A 212 15.50 9.19 1.03
N ASP A 213 16.60 9.50 0.36
CA ASP A 213 17.50 10.60 0.72
C ASP A 213 17.07 11.93 0.07
N GLN A 214 15.83 12.35 0.32
CA GLN A 214 15.33 13.66 -0.07
C GLN A 214 15.80 14.73 0.92
N ASP A 215 15.85 15.98 0.48
CA ASP A 215 16.18 17.16 1.29
C ASP A 215 15.03 17.50 2.25
N PHE A 216 14.92 16.77 3.36
CA PHE A 216 13.86 16.96 4.35
C PHE A 216 14.19 16.34 5.72
N TRP A 217 13.32 16.56 6.69
CA TRP A 217 13.44 16.01 8.03
C TRP A 217 13.33 14.48 8.06
N ARG A 218 14.22 13.85 8.82
CA ARG A 218 14.21 12.40 9.07
C ARG A 218 13.36 12.12 10.31
N PHE A 219 12.07 11.97 10.12
CA PHE A 219 11.14 11.61 11.17
C PHE A 219 10.90 10.10 11.22
N GLY A 220 10.33 9.63 12.34
CA GLY A 220 9.79 8.28 12.50
C GLY A 220 8.30 8.32 12.81
N GLY A 221 7.61 7.19 12.62
CA GLY A 221 6.23 7.04 13.03
C GLY A 221 5.23 6.81 11.89
N ILE A 222 3.97 6.79 12.27
CA ILE A 222 2.84 6.62 11.36
C ILE A 222 2.31 8.00 11.04
N HIS A 223 2.79 8.59 9.95
CA HIS A 223 2.55 10.00 9.63
C HIS A 223 1.30 10.25 8.79
N ARG A 224 0.64 9.20 8.30
CA ARG A 224 -0.64 9.27 7.59
C ARG A 224 -1.62 8.25 8.15
N SER A 225 -2.88 8.39 7.76
CA SER A 225 -4.01 7.61 8.27
C SER A 225 -3.89 6.11 8.06
N ILE A 226 -4.57 5.35 8.91
CA ILE A 226 -4.75 3.89 8.81
C ILE A 226 -6.23 3.61 8.61
N HIS A 227 -6.55 2.76 7.65
CA HIS A 227 -7.91 2.36 7.33
C HIS A 227 -8.06 0.84 7.28
N LEU A 228 -9.19 0.33 7.75
CA LEU A 228 -9.72 -0.95 7.33
C LEU A 228 -10.70 -0.71 6.19
N ILE A 229 -10.56 -1.48 5.11
CA ILE A 229 -11.36 -1.38 3.90
C ILE A 229 -11.97 -2.74 3.64
N HIS A 230 -13.30 -2.79 3.53
CA HIS A 230 -14.03 -4.01 3.23
C HIS A 230 -14.57 -3.98 1.81
N THR A 231 -14.37 -5.07 1.09
CA THR A 231 -14.79 -5.21 -0.31
C THR A 231 -15.50 -6.54 -0.53
N PRO A 232 -16.35 -6.65 -1.55
CA PRO A 232 -16.82 -7.95 -2.01
C PRO A 232 -15.67 -8.89 -2.44
N ASP A 233 -15.91 -10.20 -2.52
CA ASP A 233 -14.93 -11.17 -3.02
C ASP A 233 -14.54 -10.93 -4.48
N ILE A 234 -15.43 -10.36 -5.27
CA ILE A 234 -15.10 -9.77 -6.58
C ILE A 234 -15.28 -8.28 -6.47
N HIS A 235 -14.22 -7.52 -6.68
CA HIS A 235 -14.23 -6.07 -6.61
C HIS A 235 -13.26 -5.43 -7.59
N VAL A 236 -13.46 -4.15 -7.88
CA VAL A 236 -12.52 -3.35 -8.68
C VAL A 236 -11.28 -3.08 -7.83
N ARG A 237 -10.19 -3.75 -8.14
CA ARG A 237 -8.91 -3.56 -7.44
C ARG A 237 -8.26 -2.22 -7.77
N ASP A 238 -8.30 -1.85 -9.06
CA ASP A 238 -7.75 -0.60 -9.58
C ASP A 238 -8.43 -0.26 -10.91
N TYR A 239 -8.32 0.96 -11.36
CA TYR A 239 -8.79 1.36 -12.68
C TYR A 239 -8.05 2.61 -13.17
N ALA A 240 -7.91 2.73 -14.47
CA ALA A 240 -7.42 3.95 -15.11
C ALA A 240 -8.52 4.55 -16.00
N VAL A 241 -8.75 5.86 -15.87
CA VAL A 241 -9.64 6.62 -16.74
C VAL A 241 -8.80 7.52 -17.63
N ARG A 242 -9.03 7.46 -18.94
CA ARG A 242 -8.35 8.31 -19.92
C ARG A 242 -9.35 8.99 -20.82
N THR A 243 -9.05 10.25 -21.15
CA THR A 243 -9.77 11.02 -22.15
C THR A 243 -8.79 11.33 -23.28
N LEU A 244 -9.02 10.75 -24.45
CA LEU A 244 -8.11 10.85 -25.59
C LEU A 244 -8.85 11.52 -26.76
N PRO A 245 -8.20 12.36 -27.58
CA PRO A 245 -8.79 12.82 -28.85
C PRO A 245 -9.23 11.62 -29.70
N ALA A 246 -10.39 11.68 -30.30
CA ALA A 246 -10.93 10.58 -31.12
C ALA A 246 -10.11 10.30 -32.38
N SER A 247 -9.47 11.34 -32.92
CA SER A 247 -8.52 11.22 -34.02
C SER A 247 -7.36 12.20 -33.85
N ALA A 248 -6.21 11.88 -34.45
CA ALA A 248 -5.05 12.74 -34.40
C ALA A 248 -5.32 14.12 -35.02
N GLY A 249 -5.09 15.19 -34.25
CA GLY A 249 -5.31 16.55 -34.68
C GLY A 249 -6.76 17.05 -34.64
N ASP A 250 -7.71 16.17 -34.33
CA ASP A 250 -9.10 16.51 -34.05
C ASP A 250 -9.29 16.53 -32.51
N TYR A 251 -9.67 17.68 -32.01
CA TYR A 251 -9.91 17.88 -30.58
C TYR A 251 -11.39 18.12 -30.27
N GLU A 252 -12.28 17.89 -31.23
CA GLU A 252 -13.72 18.06 -31.02
C GLU A 252 -14.31 16.89 -30.26
N ASP A 253 -14.03 15.68 -30.74
CA ASP A 253 -14.52 14.44 -30.16
C ASP A 253 -13.45 13.74 -29.29
N PHE A 254 -13.88 13.08 -28.23
CA PHE A 254 -13.00 12.37 -27.36
C PHE A 254 -13.42 10.91 -27.14
N ILE A 255 -12.44 10.04 -26.91
CA ILE A 255 -12.67 8.69 -26.41
C ILE A 255 -12.55 8.74 -24.90
N LEU A 256 -13.63 8.41 -24.19
CA LEU A 256 -13.57 8.02 -22.79
C LEU A 256 -13.16 6.55 -22.74
N GLN A 257 -12.07 6.26 -22.07
CA GLN A 257 -11.53 4.92 -21.91
C GLN A 257 -11.39 4.59 -20.43
N ILE A 258 -11.84 3.41 -20.03
CA ILE A 258 -11.71 2.87 -18.67
C ILE A 258 -11.00 1.53 -18.78
N ASP A 259 -9.88 1.39 -18.07
CA ASP A 259 -9.11 0.14 -17.97
C ASP A 259 -9.25 -0.38 -16.53
N PRO A 260 -10.26 -1.20 -16.20
CA PRO A 260 -10.44 -1.75 -14.86
C PRO A 260 -9.51 -2.94 -14.62
N GLN A 261 -9.16 -3.15 -13.36
CA GLN A 261 -8.53 -4.38 -12.84
C GLN A 261 -9.40 -4.93 -11.73
N PHE A 262 -9.58 -6.25 -11.70
CA PHE A 262 -10.38 -6.91 -10.68
C PHE A 262 -9.52 -7.78 -9.76
N SER A 263 -9.89 -7.85 -8.49
CA SER A 263 -9.50 -8.94 -7.60
C SER A 263 -10.64 -9.93 -7.47
N VAL A 264 -10.29 -11.20 -7.46
CA VAL A 264 -11.25 -12.31 -7.38
C VAL A 264 -10.76 -13.29 -6.33
N TYR A 265 -11.61 -13.59 -5.36
CA TYR A 265 -11.31 -14.47 -4.24
C TYR A 265 -12.24 -15.70 -4.23
N GLN A 266 -12.02 -16.61 -3.32
CA GLN A 266 -12.85 -17.81 -3.08
C GLN A 266 -13.03 -18.72 -4.31
N GLY A 267 -12.09 -18.69 -5.28
CA GLY A 267 -12.17 -19.50 -6.50
C GLY A 267 -13.28 -19.07 -7.47
N MET A 268 -13.82 -17.88 -7.32
CA MET A 268 -14.80 -17.31 -8.25
C MET A 268 -14.17 -17.01 -9.61
N THR A 269 -14.96 -16.88 -10.68
CA THR A 269 -14.48 -16.61 -12.04
C THR A 269 -14.93 -15.26 -12.60
N GLY A 270 -15.72 -14.50 -11.86
CA GLY A 270 -16.35 -13.28 -12.36
C GLY A 270 -17.53 -13.52 -13.31
N LYS A 271 -17.93 -14.78 -13.52
CA LYS A 271 -19.07 -15.12 -14.36
C LYS A 271 -20.35 -14.45 -13.88
N GLY A 272 -21.09 -13.86 -14.83
CA GLY A 272 -22.31 -13.14 -14.53
C GLY A 272 -22.13 -11.76 -13.91
N TYR A 273 -20.89 -11.36 -13.53
CA TYR A 273 -20.62 -10.02 -13.04
C TYR A 273 -20.43 -9.03 -14.19
N VAL A 274 -20.97 -7.83 -14.01
CA VAL A 274 -20.94 -6.76 -15.02
C VAL A 274 -20.42 -5.46 -14.38
N LEU A 275 -19.41 -4.86 -14.99
CA LEU A 275 -19.02 -3.49 -14.71
C LEU A 275 -19.76 -2.54 -15.66
N GLN A 276 -20.49 -1.60 -15.09
CA GLN A 276 -21.14 -0.52 -15.84
C GLN A 276 -20.51 0.82 -15.46
N GLY A 277 -20.19 1.65 -16.47
CA GLY A 277 -19.78 3.03 -16.31
C GLY A 277 -20.85 3.95 -16.89
N VAL A 278 -21.32 4.94 -16.12
CA VAL A 278 -22.24 5.98 -16.57
C VAL A 278 -21.57 7.32 -16.40
N LEU A 279 -21.33 8.02 -17.52
CA LEU A 279 -20.81 9.38 -17.51
C LEU A 279 -21.97 10.37 -17.47
N LYS A 280 -21.94 11.29 -16.49
CA LYS A 280 -22.93 12.38 -16.36
C LYS A 280 -22.25 13.73 -16.45
N ASP A 281 -22.95 14.70 -17.06
CA ASP A 281 -22.53 16.10 -17.08
C ASP A 281 -22.79 16.79 -15.72
N ALA A 282 -22.43 18.07 -15.61
CA ALA A 282 -22.60 18.86 -14.40
C ALA A 282 -24.08 19.03 -13.99
N SER A 283 -25.02 18.88 -14.92
CA SER A 283 -26.46 18.92 -14.63
C SER A 283 -27.02 17.58 -14.13
N GLY A 284 -26.19 16.51 -14.19
CA GLY A 284 -26.60 15.14 -13.87
C GLY A 284 -27.19 14.36 -15.03
N LYS A 285 -27.22 14.94 -16.24
CA LYS A 285 -27.70 14.27 -17.46
C LYS A 285 -26.67 13.22 -17.90
N GLU A 286 -27.16 12.04 -18.25
CA GLU A 286 -26.36 10.95 -18.81
C GLU A 286 -25.83 11.34 -20.19
N VAL A 287 -24.51 11.20 -20.39
CA VAL A 287 -23.79 11.50 -21.64
C VAL A 287 -23.39 10.22 -22.35
N ALA A 288 -22.97 9.21 -21.58
CA ALA A 288 -22.56 7.92 -22.14
C ALA A 288 -22.70 6.80 -21.11
N THR A 289 -22.95 5.59 -21.61
CA THR A 289 -22.94 4.36 -20.83
C THR A 289 -22.00 3.35 -21.46
N LEU A 290 -21.15 2.73 -20.63
CA LEU A 290 -20.19 1.69 -20.99
C LEU A 290 -20.51 0.45 -20.17
N LYS A 291 -20.31 -0.74 -20.75
CA LYS A 291 -20.50 -2.03 -20.06
C LYS A 291 -19.44 -3.03 -20.46
N GLY A 292 -19.03 -3.90 -19.52
CA GLY A 292 -18.16 -5.04 -19.78
C GLY A 292 -18.43 -6.16 -18.80
N ASN A 293 -18.36 -7.40 -19.28
CA ASN A 293 -18.43 -8.58 -18.44
C ASN A 293 -17.09 -8.75 -17.72
N VAL A 294 -17.12 -9.01 -16.42
CA VAL A 294 -15.90 -9.20 -15.62
C VAL A 294 -15.13 -10.44 -16.07
N GLU A 295 -15.81 -11.54 -16.37
CA GLU A 295 -15.20 -12.77 -16.86
C GLU A 295 -14.39 -12.53 -18.14
N ASP A 296 -14.94 -11.80 -19.11
CA ASP A 296 -14.25 -11.47 -20.37
C ASP A 296 -13.00 -10.62 -20.14
N ILE A 297 -13.08 -9.66 -19.20
CA ILE A 297 -11.96 -8.78 -18.83
C ILE A 297 -10.84 -9.59 -18.18
N LEU A 298 -11.17 -10.47 -17.23
CA LEU A 298 -10.20 -11.35 -16.56
C LEU A 298 -9.53 -12.32 -17.52
N ASP A 299 -10.29 -12.89 -18.48
CA ASP A 299 -9.73 -13.80 -19.50
C ASP A 299 -8.73 -13.07 -20.42
N LEU A 300 -9.02 -11.84 -20.79
CA LEU A 300 -8.10 -10.99 -21.55
C LEU A 300 -6.84 -10.63 -20.76
N GLU A 301 -6.96 -10.30 -19.47
CA GLU A 301 -5.82 -10.04 -18.60
C GLU A 301 -4.93 -11.29 -18.46
N HIS A 302 -5.52 -12.45 -18.28
CA HIS A 302 -4.80 -13.72 -18.17
C HIS A 302 -4.05 -14.06 -19.48
N LYS A 303 -4.67 -13.85 -20.64
CA LYS A 303 -4.03 -14.02 -21.95
C LYS A 303 -2.88 -13.03 -22.15
N ALA A 304 -3.05 -11.78 -21.71
CA ALA A 304 -2.00 -10.77 -21.79
C ALA A 304 -0.81 -11.11 -20.89
N SER A 305 -1.05 -11.62 -19.68
CA SER A 305 0.01 -12.07 -18.76
C SER A 305 0.86 -13.17 -19.38
N ARG A 306 0.24 -14.19 -19.99
CA ARG A 306 0.98 -15.25 -20.70
C ARG A 306 1.83 -14.73 -21.86
N MET A 307 1.35 -13.72 -22.59
CA MET A 307 2.18 -13.10 -23.65
C MET A 307 3.38 -12.33 -23.09
N ASN A 308 3.28 -11.78 -21.88
CA ASN A 308 4.39 -11.07 -21.24
C ASN A 308 5.52 -12.01 -20.77
N GLU A 309 5.22 -13.26 -20.46
CA GLU A 309 6.25 -14.28 -20.17
C GLU A 309 7.17 -14.50 -21.38
N TRP A 310 6.62 -14.40 -22.60
CA TRP A 310 7.38 -14.55 -23.85
C TRP A 310 8.05 -13.25 -24.31
N TYR A 311 7.46 -12.10 -23.95
CA TYR A 311 7.91 -10.76 -24.39
C TYR A 311 7.91 -9.76 -23.22
N PRO A 312 8.76 -9.95 -22.21
CA PRO A 312 8.74 -9.17 -20.96
C PRO A 312 8.94 -7.65 -21.18
N GLN A 313 9.65 -7.26 -22.24
CA GLN A 313 9.88 -5.84 -22.56
C GLN A 313 8.63 -5.09 -23.00
N ARG A 314 7.52 -5.75 -23.25
CA ARG A 314 6.25 -5.09 -23.61
C ARG A 314 5.45 -4.61 -22.39
N GLY A 315 5.83 -5.05 -21.19
CA GLY A 315 5.12 -4.74 -19.95
C GLY A 315 3.70 -5.32 -19.88
N PRO A 316 3.06 -5.27 -18.72
CA PRO A 316 1.69 -5.76 -18.56
C PRO A 316 0.74 -4.91 -19.42
N ARG A 317 0.01 -5.56 -20.32
CA ARG A 317 -1.05 -4.91 -21.08
C ARG A 317 -2.36 -5.05 -20.30
N LYS A 318 -2.92 -3.92 -19.88
CA LYS A 318 -4.27 -3.85 -19.36
C LYS A 318 -5.23 -3.95 -20.54
N MET A 319 -5.86 -5.10 -20.75
CA MET A 319 -6.65 -5.37 -21.93
C MET A 319 -8.17 -5.28 -21.70
N GLY A 320 -8.62 -5.22 -20.47
CA GLY A 320 -10.04 -5.10 -20.12
C GLY A 320 -10.60 -3.70 -20.32
N ARG A 321 -10.62 -3.21 -21.55
CA ARG A 321 -10.97 -1.84 -21.87
C ARG A 321 -12.45 -1.65 -22.14
N LEU A 322 -13.06 -0.71 -21.42
CA LEU A 322 -14.36 -0.13 -21.79
C LEU A 322 -14.09 1.22 -22.48
N SER A 323 -14.79 1.50 -23.58
CA SER A 323 -14.63 2.78 -24.27
C SER A 323 -15.92 3.28 -24.91
N ALA A 324 -16.06 4.59 -24.98
CA ALA A 324 -17.14 5.29 -25.69
C ALA A 324 -16.61 6.57 -26.35
N ILE A 325 -17.16 6.94 -27.50
CA ILE A 325 -16.89 8.24 -28.11
C ILE A 325 -17.84 9.25 -27.49
N ILE A 326 -17.29 10.34 -26.99
CA ILE A 326 -18.02 11.47 -26.44
C ILE A 326 -17.94 12.60 -27.45
N LYS A 327 -19.10 12.96 -28.01
CA LYS A 327 -19.19 13.99 -29.03
C LYS A 327 -19.14 15.38 -28.42
N SER A 328 -18.22 16.21 -28.88
CA SER A 328 -18.05 17.63 -28.52
C SER A 328 -18.24 17.91 -27.05
N PRO A 329 -17.50 17.22 -26.12
CA PRO A 329 -17.66 17.44 -24.69
C PRO A 329 -17.19 18.84 -24.31
N GLU A 330 -17.81 19.40 -23.23
CA GLU A 330 -17.29 20.58 -22.56
C GLU A 330 -15.86 20.25 -22.04
N ARG A 331 -14.92 21.13 -22.43
CA ARG A 331 -13.50 20.89 -22.14
C ARG A 331 -13.11 21.44 -20.77
N TRP A 332 -12.20 20.74 -20.15
CA TRP A 332 -11.53 21.25 -18.97
C TRP A 332 -10.38 22.18 -19.38
N THR A 333 -10.40 23.41 -18.89
CA THR A 333 -9.25 24.33 -18.92
C THR A 333 -9.04 24.91 -17.53
N ALA A 334 -7.90 25.59 -17.30
CA ALA A 334 -7.64 26.24 -16.01
C ALA A 334 -8.65 27.36 -15.71
N GLU A 335 -9.14 28.03 -16.76
CA GLU A 335 -10.13 29.11 -16.69
C GLU A 335 -11.56 28.58 -16.54
N THR A 336 -11.85 27.44 -17.16
CA THR A 336 -13.14 26.74 -17.12
C THR A 336 -12.94 25.27 -16.78
N PRO A 337 -12.77 24.94 -15.50
CA PRO A 337 -12.44 23.58 -15.06
C PRO A 337 -13.69 22.68 -15.03
N TYR A 338 -14.30 22.47 -16.20
CA TYR A 338 -15.51 21.67 -16.32
C TYR A 338 -15.22 20.19 -16.06
N LEU A 339 -16.00 19.57 -15.17
CA LEU A 339 -15.87 18.18 -14.78
C LEU A 339 -17.19 17.43 -14.98
N TYR A 340 -17.07 16.26 -15.57
CA TYR A 340 -18.10 15.22 -15.60
C TYR A 340 -17.96 14.32 -14.39
N LYS A 341 -19.01 13.56 -14.07
CA LYS A 341 -19.00 12.50 -13.07
C LYS A 341 -19.15 11.15 -13.73
N LEU A 342 -18.16 10.29 -13.56
CA LEU A 342 -18.21 8.91 -13.97
C LEU A 342 -18.63 8.06 -12.76
N HIS A 343 -19.75 7.36 -12.89
CA HIS A 343 -20.21 6.38 -11.91
C HIS A 343 -19.89 4.98 -12.41
N LEU A 344 -19.00 4.27 -11.73
CA LEU A 344 -18.74 2.85 -11.99
C LEU A 344 -19.56 2.03 -11.00
N THR A 345 -20.26 1.02 -11.51
CA THR A 345 -21.13 0.14 -10.74
C THR A 345 -20.81 -1.29 -11.09
N LEU A 346 -20.37 -2.07 -10.10
CA LEU A 346 -20.20 -3.52 -10.24
C LEU A 346 -21.48 -4.21 -9.80
N GLN A 347 -22.04 -5.03 -10.67
CA GLN A 347 -23.23 -5.84 -10.42
C GLN A 347 -22.86 -7.32 -10.40
N ASN A 348 -23.44 -8.08 -9.47
CA ASN A 348 -23.29 -9.53 -9.42
C ASN A 348 -24.21 -10.24 -10.45
N GLU A 349 -24.17 -11.56 -10.49
CA GLU A 349 -24.97 -12.40 -11.39
C GLU A 349 -26.50 -12.23 -11.24
N GLU A 350 -26.96 -11.76 -10.08
CA GLU A 350 -28.36 -11.44 -9.81
C GLU A 350 -28.74 -10.01 -10.23
N GLY A 351 -27.79 -9.24 -10.77
CA GLY A 351 -27.96 -7.82 -11.11
C GLY A 351 -27.93 -6.88 -9.90
N LYS A 352 -27.60 -7.39 -8.71
CA LYS A 352 -27.47 -6.59 -7.50
C LYS A 352 -26.15 -5.82 -7.54
N VAL A 353 -26.22 -4.52 -7.22
CA VAL A 353 -25.02 -3.68 -7.08
C VAL A 353 -24.25 -4.11 -5.84
N VAL A 354 -22.96 -4.47 -6.04
CA VAL A 354 -22.05 -4.89 -4.98
C VAL A 354 -20.93 -3.88 -4.72
N GLU A 355 -20.64 -2.99 -5.69
CA GLU A 355 -19.66 -1.92 -5.53
C GLU A 355 -20.05 -0.71 -6.40
N GLN A 356 -19.76 0.51 -5.89
CA GLN A 356 -19.94 1.77 -6.61
C GLN A 356 -18.72 2.65 -6.42
N ILE A 357 -18.28 3.30 -7.50
CA ILE A 357 -17.18 4.23 -7.51
C ILE A 357 -17.62 5.50 -8.25
N GLU A 358 -17.35 6.67 -7.71
CA GLU A 358 -17.55 7.96 -8.38
C GLU A 358 -16.18 8.59 -8.69
N GLN A 359 -15.99 9.01 -9.95
CA GLN A 359 -14.76 9.63 -10.41
C GLN A 359 -15.07 10.91 -11.21
N ALA A 360 -14.41 12.01 -10.86
CA ALA A 360 -14.44 13.23 -11.66
C ALA A 360 -13.60 13.03 -12.95
N VAL A 361 -14.13 13.49 -14.08
CA VAL A 361 -13.51 13.34 -15.41
C VAL A 361 -13.50 14.66 -16.14
N GLY A 362 -12.32 15.13 -16.55
CA GLY A 362 -12.16 16.30 -17.41
C GLY A 362 -11.68 15.90 -18.82
N PHE A 363 -12.25 16.47 -19.86
CA PHE A 363 -11.81 16.25 -21.23
C PHE A 363 -10.78 17.30 -21.62
N ARG A 364 -9.53 16.89 -21.78
CA ARG A 364 -8.42 17.75 -22.24
C ARG A 364 -7.39 16.95 -23.00
N SER A 365 -6.62 17.64 -23.84
CA SER A 365 -5.39 17.10 -24.43
C SER A 365 -4.22 18.03 -24.16
N VAL A 366 -3.04 17.46 -23.94
CA VAL A 366 -1.78 18.19 -23.81
C VAL A 366 -0.78 17.56 -24.75
N GLU A 367 -0.21 18.37 -25.64
CA GLU A 367 0.78 17.91 -26.61
C GLU A 367 2.04 18.77 -26.56
N ILE A 368 3.18 18.15 -26.76
CA ILE A 368 4.43 18.85 -27.02
C ILE A 368 4.62 18.88 -28.52
N LYS A 369 4.48 20.06 -29.11
CA LYS A 369 4.77 20.28 -30.55
C LYS A 369 6.22 20.71 -30.69
N LYS A 370 6.91 20.19 -31.71
CA LYS A 370 8.22 20.69 -32.07
C LYS A 370 8.08 22.16 -32.42
N GLY A 371 8.73 23.02 -31.62
CA GLY A 371 8.86 24.45 -31.89
C GLY A 371 9.85 24.71 -32.98
#